data_cac72aaf438fdb87a7572fc63c48837b
#
_entry.id   cac72aaf438fdb87a7572fc63c48837b
#
_cell.length_a   1.000
_cell.length_b   1.000
_cell.length_c   1.000
_cell.angle_alpha   90.00
_cell.angle_beta   90.00
_cell.angle_gamma   90.00
#
_symmetry.space_group_name_H-M   'P 1'
#
loop_
_entity.id
_entity.type
_entity.pdbx_description
1 polymer ?
#
loop_
_entity_poly.entity_id
_entity_poly.type
_entity_poly.pdbx_seq_one_letter_code
_entity_poly.pdbx_strand_id
1 'polypeptide(L)'
;MWSDRTGLHSTSKESVRLPWGGWQWSGDWVVDHHTPGGTDQDGWQYAVDFPAEYHAQPSFTDYVRRRRWARLCSLTTSGPWSLVGNTKLLDLSLSIQPSSDGGGESSVVCWAVATNGEALYRVGVTRETPAGLAWSHVRSDVMFQSVSLGSDGEVWLVSEQGHAVWRQGVSLSCPAGQAWVQLPSPDSTTRLKSIEAGRAGVFALDVNNKLWLRAGRAPQYPEGTSWLAVCGGVRSLSLGHGTPDLWAVLEEVEGVSGVLARRSGVTPASPAGQDWDVCIGGGWKQVTIRAWTK
;
A
#
# COMPACT_ATOMS: atom_id res chain seq x y z
N MET A 1 34.02 6.83 -3.09
CA MET A 1 33.46 5.60 -3.68
C MET A 1 31.95 5.78 -3.71
N TRP A 2 31.30 5.33 -4.78
CA TRP A 2 29.84 5.30 -4.87
C TRP A 2 29.36 3.87 -4.71
N SER A 3 28.24 3.70 -4.03
CA SER A 3 27.57 2.41 -3.86
C SER A 3 26.07 2.56 -4.12
N ASP A 4 25.41 1.43 -4.31
CA ASP A 4 23.96 1.37 -4.30
C ASP A 4 23.41 1.72 -2.89
N ARG A 5 22.10 1.68 -2.75
CA ARG A 5 21.41 1.99 -1.47
C ARG A 5 21.84 1.08 -0.32
N THR A 6 22.23 -0.15 -0.60
CA THR A 6 22.63 -1.13 0.42
C THR A 6 24.06 -0.92 0.92
N GLY A 7 24.89 -0.18 0.18
CA GLY A 7 26.32 -0.04 0.44
C GLY A 7 27.17 -1.22 0.02
N LEU A 8 26.55 -2.30 -0.48
CA LEU A 8 27.22 -3.56 -0.79
C LEU A 8 27.78 -3.61 -2.22
N HIS A 9 27.20 -2.87 -3.17
CA HIS A 9 27.60 -2.93 -4.56
C HIS A 9 28.14 -1.58 -5.01
N SER A 10 29.36 -1.60 -5.54
CA SER A 10 29.94 -0.41 -6.17
C SER A 10 29.11 0.01 -7.38
N THR A 11 28.83 1.31 -7.50
CA THR A 11 28.06 1.89 -8.60
C THR A 11 28.60 3.27 -8.97
N SER A 12 27.99 3.93 -9.94
CA SER A 12 28.22 5.34 -10.24
C SER A 12 26.90 6.05 -10.52
N LYS A 13 26.87 7.38 -10.43
CA LYS A 13 25.68 8.17 -10.79
C LYS A 13 25.24 7.91 -12.23
N GLU A 14 26.18 7.73 -13.12
CA GLU A 14 25.97 7.53 -14.56
C GLU A 14 25.42 6.13 -14.88
N SER A 15 25.69 5.15 -14.00
CA SER A 15 25.22 3.78 -14.17
C SER A 15 23.77 3.58 -13.73
N VAL A 16 23.21 4.51 -12.97
CA VAL A 16 21.82 4.41 -12.52
C VAL A 16 20.88 4.54 -13.71
N ARG A 17 20.05 3.52 -13.91
CA ARG A 17 19.07 3.46 -15.00
C ARG A 17 17.67 3.69 -14.46
N LEU A 18 16.85 4.33 -15.29
CA LEU A 18 15.42 4.42 -15.05
C LEU A 18 14.78 3.05 -15.24
N PRO A 19 13.68 2.74 -14.54
CA PRO A 19 13.05 1.41 -14.56
C PRO A 19 12.66 0.94 -15.96
N TRP A 20 12.18 1.85 -16.81
CA TRP A 20 11.79 1.60 -18.21
C TRP A 20 11.62 2.92 -18.98
N GLY A 21 11.45 2.84 -20.32
CA GLY A 21 11.53 3.98 -21.23
C GLY A 21 10.48 5.09 -21.08
N GLY A 22 9.48 4.92 -20.21
CA GLY A 22 8.48 5.97 -19.91
C GLY A 22 8.91 6.94 -18.80
N TRP A 23 10.03 6.67 -18.14
CA TRP A 23 10.55 7.55 -17.11
C TRP A 23 11.56 8.52 -17.70
N GLN A 24 11.57 9.73 -17.18
CA GLN A 24 12.57 10.74 -17.50
C GLN A 24 13.13 11.36 -16.23
N TRP A 25 14.39 11.75 -16.26
CA TRP A 25 15.01 12.49 -15.19
C TRP A 25 14.45 13.93 -15.14
N SER A 26 13.99 14.36 -13.96
CA SER A 26 13.37 15.68 -13.73
C SER A 26 14.27 16.59 -12.91
N GLY A 27 15.54 16.64 -13.23
CA GLY A 27 16.51 17.47 -12.53
C GLY A 27 17.85 16.78 -12.35
N ASP A 28 18.74 17.41 -11.62
CA ASP A 28 20.06 16.89 -11.31
C ASP A 28 20.09 16.10 -9.99
N TRP A 29 21.21 15.44 -9.76
CA TRP A 29 21.47 14.79 -8.49
C TRP A 29 21.61 15.83 -7.38
N VAL A 30 20.82 15.70 -6.32
CA VAL A 30 20.85 16.52 -5.12
C VAL A 30 21.20 15.69 -3.89
N VAL A 31 21.79 16.31 -2.90
CA VAL A 31 22.04 15.68 -1.61
C VAL A 31 20.69 15.52 -0.89
N ASP A 32 20.42 14.35 -0.39
CA ASP A 32 19.22 14.08 0.40
C ASP A 32 19.51 14.32 1.88
N HIS A 33 18.96 15.41 2.40
CA HIS A 33 19.06 15.80 3.81
C HIS A 33 17.99 15.15 4.70
N HIS A 34 17.03 14.42 4.12
CA HIS A 34 15.93 13.78 4.84
C HIS A 34 16.19 12.30 5.09
N THR A 35 17.42 11.97 5.44
CA THR A 35 17.82 10.60 5.75
C THR A 35 17.52 10.27 7.21
N PRO A 36 16.95 9.09 7.54
CA PRO A 36 16.78 8.66 8.93
C PRO A 36 18.08 8.76 9.74
N GLY A 37 17.99 9.20 10.98
CA GLY A 37 19.16 9.53 11.81
C GLY A 37 19.70 10.95 11.60
N GLY A 38 19.06 11.74 10.69
CA GLY A 38 19.47 13.09 10.35
C GLY A 38 20.78 13.16 9.57
N THR A 39 21.18 14.38 9.16
CA THR A 39 22.45 14.67 8.50
C THR A 39 23.03 15.97 9.06
N ASP A 40 24.32 16.21 8.86
CA ASP A 40 24.87 17.54 9.05
C ASP A 40 24.40 18.53 7.96
N GLN A 41 24.90 19.77 8.01
CA GLN A 41 24.52 20.83 7.07
C GLN A 41 24.89 20.49 5.61
N ASP A 42 25.90 19.67 5.40
CA ASP A 42 26.38 19.25 4.07
C ASP A 42 25.75 17.91 3.62
N GLY A 43 24.84 17.34 4.42
CA GLY A 43 24.14 16.08 4.13
C GLY A 43 24.95 14.82 4.48
N TRP A 44 26.00 14.93 5.29
CA TRP A 44 26.77 13.77 5.75
C TRP A 44 26.16 13.12 6.98
N GLN A 45 26.31 11.81 7.05
CA GLN A 45 26.09 10.98 8.22
C GLN A 45 27.39 10.26 8.57
N TYR A 46 27.63 10.07 9.85
CA TYR A 46 28.86 9.52 10.40
C TYR A 46 28.60 8.23 11.15
N ALA A 47 29.58 7.33 11.16
CA ALA A 47 29.53 6.08 11.90
C ALA A 47 30.93 5.53 12.18
N VAL A 48 31.00 4.60 13.12
CA VAL A 48 32.25 3.89 13.45
C VAL A 48 32.72 3.03 12.28
N ASP A 49 31.78 2.37 11.57
CA ASP A 49 32.10 1.48 10.44
C ASP A 49 30.86 1.31 9.51
N PHE A 50 31.04 0.66 8.35
CA PHE A 50 29.99 0.13 7.50
C PHE A 50 29.71 -1.34 7.91
N PRO A 51 28.52 -1.74 8.26
CA PRO A 51 27.19 -1.16 8.38
C PRO A 51 26.80 -0.86 9.84
N ALA A 52 27.21 0.23 10.41
CA ALA A 52 26.80 0.65 11.75
C ALA A 52 25.59 1.60 11.70
N GLU A 53 25.07 1.96 12.85
CA GLU A 53 24.12 3.08 12.98
C GLU A 53 24.78 4.40 12.60
N TYR A 54 24.08 5.19 11.79
CA TYR A 54 24.56 6.46 11.28
C TYR A 54 23.88 7.63 12.01
N HIS A 55 24.66 8.66 12.35
CA HIS A 55 24.18 9.85 13.05
C HIS A 55 24.67 11.15 12.37
N ALA A 56 23.98 12.28 12.67
CA ALA A 56 24.20 13.54 12.01
C ALA A 56 25.43 14.32 12.49
N GLN A 57 25.85 14.09 13.75
CA GLN A 57 26.94 14.85 14.36
C GLN A 57 28.22 14.00 14.39
N PRO A 58 29.35 14.51 13.85
CA PRO A 58 30.60 13.75 13.88
C PRO A 58 31.12 13.54 15.31
N SER A 59 31.64 12.37 15.57
CA SER A 59 32.32 11.98 16.80
C SER A 59 33.76 11.59 16.51
N PHE A 60 34.63 11.66 17.52
CA PHE A 60 36.03 11.23 17.39
C PHE A 60 36.19 9.70 17.22
N THR A 61 35.12 8.95 17.40
CA THR A 61 35.09 7.50 17.18
C THR A 61 34.62 7.12 15.76
N ASP A 62 34.24 8.09 14.94
CA ASP A 62 33.75 7.82 13.60
C ASP A 62 34.91 7.71 12.59
N TYR A 63 34.97 6.58 11.92
CA TYR A 63 35.95 6.32 10.88
C TYR A 63 35.39 6.38 9.48
N VAL A 64 34.06 6.38 9.34
CA VAL A 64 33.38 6.41 8.04
C VAL A 64 32.31 7.47 8.03
N ARG A 65 32.04 7.97 6.84
CA ARG A 65 30.89 8.85 6.59
C ARG A 65 30.22 8.47 5.27
N ARG A 66 28.94 8.68 5.18
CA ARG A 66 28.18 8.53 3.94
C ARG A 66 27.36 9.78 3.65
N ARG A 67 26.99 9.96 2.39
CA ARG A 67 26.08 11.01 1.96
C ARG A 67 25.14 10.44 0.91
N ARG A 68 23.86 10.58 1.14
CA ARG A 68 22.85 10.10 0.21
C ARG A 68 22.60 11.13 -0.88
N TRP A 69 22.52 10.63 -2.09
CA TRP A 69 22.15 11.41 -3.24
C TRP A 69 20.83 10.89 -3.81
N ALA A 70 19.95 11.82 -4.14
CA ALA A 70 18.67 11.53 -4.77
C ALA A 70 18.57 12.31 -6.08
N ARG A 71 17.86 11.74 -7.03
CA ARG A 71 17.50 12.42 -8.27
C ARG A 71 16.04 12.17 -8.55
N LEU A 72 15.30 13.22 -8.84
CA LEU A 72 13.91 13.11 -9.22
C LEU A 72 13.81 12.48 -10.61
N CYS A 73 12.86 11.58 -10.76
CA CYS A 73 12.41 11.12 -12.07
C CYS A 73 10.88 11.26 -12.14
N SER A 74 10.39 11.60 -13.30
CA SER A 74 8.96 11.69 -13.60
C SER A 74 8.60 10.68 -14.67
N LEU A 75 7.41 10.13 -14.55
CA LEU A 75 6.81 9.33 -15.60
C LEU A 75 6.20 10.31 -16.63
N THR A 76 6.81 10.40 -17.80
CA THR A 76 6.41 11.33 -18.86
C THR A 76 5.57 10.68 -19.94
N THR A 77 5.29 9.39 -19.83
CA THR A 77 4.29 8.81 -20.69
C THR A 77 2.92 9.31 -20.25
N SER A 78 2.48 10.33 -20.94
CA SER A 78 1.12 10.31 -21.44
C SER A 78 0.99 9.13 -22.42
N GLY A 79 1.20 7.90 -21.94
CA GLY A 79 0.72 6.73 -22.65
C GLY A 79 -0.76 7.00 -22.97
N PRO A 80 -1.35 6.35 -23.93
CA PRO A 80 -2.73 6.63 -24.31
C PRO A 80 -3.64 6.33 -23.12
N TRP A 81 -3.79 7.31 -22.23
CA TRP A 81 -4.79 7.28 -21.19
C TRP A 81 -6.13 7.39 -21.89
N SER A 82 -6.94 6.35 -21.81
CA SER A 82 -8.33 6.39 -22.25
C SER A 82 -9.24 6.59 -21.05
N LEU A 83 -10.23 7.46 -21.23
CA LEU A 83 -11.26 7.65 -20.21
C LEU A 83 -12.11 6.39 -20.12
N VAL A 84 -12.15 5.78 -18.94
CA VAL A 84 -12.91 4.54 -18.68
C VAL A 84 -14.34 4.84 -18.20
N GLY A 85 -14.94 5.90 -18.66
CA GLY A 85 -16.30 6.33 -18.31
C GLY A 85 -16.33 7.66 -17.56
N ASN A 86 -17.54 8.18 -17.33
CA ASN A 86 -17.76 9.50 -16.73
C ASN A 86 -18.06 9.46 -15.22
N THR A 87 -18.09 8.29 -14.62
CA THR A 87 -18.36 8.14 -13.18
C THR A 87 -17.17 8.67 -12.37
N LYS A 88 -17.45 9.62 -11.50
CA LYS A 88 -16.47 10.16 -10.58
C LYS A 88 -16.29 9.18 -9.43
N LEU A 89 -15.08 8.71 -9.23
CA LEU A 89 -14.73 7.73 -8.19
C LEU A 89 -13.99 8.42 -7.04
N LEU A 90 -14.30 7.99 -5.83
CA LEU A 90 -13.61 8.36 -4.60
C LEU A 90 -12.46 7.40 -4.33
N ASP A 91 -12.72 6.09 -4.49
CA ASP A 91 -11.74 5.03 -4.24
C ASP A 91 -11.93 3.88 -5.24
N LEU A 92 -10.86 3.12 -5.50
CA LEU A 92 -10.80 2.06 -6.49
C LEU A 92 -9.85 0.93 -6.03
N SER A 93 -10.31 -0.31 -6.15
CA SER A 93 -9.48 -1.48 -5.88
C SER A 93 -9.60 -2.52 -6.98
N LEU A 94 -8.47 -3.17 -7.26
CA LEU A 94 -8.32 -4.22 -8.27
C LEU A 94 -7.74 -5.49 -7.64
N SER A 95 -8.28 -6.65 -8.00
CA SER A 95 -7.70 -7.95 -7.68
C SER A 95 -7.63 -8.83 -8.92
N ILE A 96 -6.56 -9.59 -9.04
CA ILE A 96 -6.38 -10.59 -10.08
C ILE A 96 -6.70 -11.96 -9.45
N GLN A 97 -7.73 -12.60 -9.93
CA GLN A 97 -8.11 -13.93 -9.48
C GLN A 97 -7.61 -14.98 -10.46
N PRO A 98 -6.87 -16.00 -9.98
CA PRO A 98 -6.49 -17.11 -10.81
C PRO A 98 -7.76 -17.88 -11.26
N SER A 99 -7.71 -18.43 -12.47
CA SER A 99 -8.79 -19.30 -12.94
C SER A 99 -8.92 -20.53 -12.03
N SER A 100 -10.16 -20.89 -11.70
CA SER A 100 -10.47 -22.08 -10.89
C SER A 100 -10.08 -23.40 -11.55
N ASP A 101 -9.87 -23.41 -12.87
CA ASP A 101 -9.68 -24.63 -13.68
C ASP A 101 -8.20 -24.94 -13.95
N GLY A 102 -7.25 -24.26 -13.28
CA GLY A 102 -5.81 -24.53 -13.36
C GLY A 102 -5.15 -24.33 -14.73
N GLY A 103 -5.88 -23.94 -15.74
CA GLY A 103 -5.40 -23.68 -17.12
C GLY A 103 -6.10 -22.51 -17.80
N GLY A 104 -7.04 -21.86 -17.11
CA GLY A 104 -7.78 -20.72 -17.61
C GLY A 104 -7.08 -19.39 -17.37
N GLU A 105 -7.49 -18.35 -18.09
CA GLU A 105 -6.98 -16.98 -17.90
C GLU A 105 -7.41 -16.42 -16.55
N SER A 106 -6.49 -15.71 -15.90
CA SER A 106 -6.79 -14.95 -14.68
C SER A 106 -7.81 -13.85 -14.99
N SER A 107 -8.80 -13.69 -14.13
CA SER A 107 -9.80 -12.63 -14.25
C SER A 107 -9.44 -11.43 -13.37
N VAL A 108 -9.71 -10.24 -13.87
CA VAL A 108 -9.54 -9.00 -13.11
C VAL A 108 -10.90 -8.60 -12.54
N VAL A 109 -10.97 -8.49 -11.23
CA VAL A 109 -12.11 -7.94 -10.50
C VAL A 109 -11.79 -6.50 -10.11
N CYS A 110 -12.73 -5.60 -10.36
CA CYS A 110 -12.58 -4.19 -10.07
C CYS A 110 -13.82 -3.67 -9.34
N TRP A 111 -13.60 -3.11 -8.17
CA TRP A 111 -14.63 -2.43 -7.38
C TRP A 111 -14.22 -0.99 -7.12
N ALA A 112 -15.20 -0.13 -6.96
CA ALA A 112 -14.99 1.28 -6.67
C ALA A 112 -16.06 1.83 -5.72
N VAL A 113 -15.74 2.95 -5.12
CA VAL A 113 -16.68 3.81 -4.42
C VAL A 113 -16.82 5.09 -5.25
N ALA A 114 -18.03 5.44 -5.63
CA ALA A 114 -18.32 6.70 -6.30
C ALA A 114 -18.25 7.89 -5.33
N THR A 115 -18.11 9.10 -5.85
CA THR A 115 -18.04 10.32 -5.01
C THR A 115 -19.32 10.61 -4.21
N ASN A 116 -20.42 9.96 -4.53
CA ASN A 116 -21.66 9.99 -3.75
C ASN A 116 -21.76 8.85 -2.72
N GLY A 117 -20.69 8.07 -2.53
CA GLY A 117 -20.62 6.98 -1.56
C GLY A 117 -21.20 5.64 -2.03
N GLU A 118 -21.71 5.53 -3.25
CA GLU A 118 -22.24 4.26 -3.77
C GLU A 118 -21.14 3.27 -4.13
N ALA A 119 -21.36 1.99 -3.80
CA ALA A 119 -20.47 0.90 -4.20
C ALA A 119 -20.75 0.46 -5.65
N LEU A 120 -19.69 0.30 -6.42
CA LEU A 120 -19.72 -0.07 -7.81
C LEU A 120 -18.79 -1.25 -8.09
N TYR A 121 -19.16 -2.10 -9.06
CA TYR A 121 -18.18 -3.03 -9.65
C TYR A 121 -18.12 -2.88 -11.17
N ARG A 122 -16.95 -3.16 -11.76
CA ARG A 122 -16.72 -3.03 -13.18
C ARG A 122 -17.10 -4.31 -13.91
N VAL A 123 -18.06 -4.22 -14.83
CA VAL A 123 -18.53 -5.34 -15.63
C VAL A 123 -17.68 -5.52 -16.89
N GLY A 124 -17.44 -6.78 -17.28
CA GLY A 124 -16.83 -7.12 -18.56
C GLY A 124 -15.35 -6.77 -18.68
N VAL A 125 -14.62 -6.79 -17.57
CA VAL A 125 -13.15 -6.68 -17.59
C VAL A 125 -12.58 -8.02 -18.06
N THR A 126 -11.99 -8.03 -19.26
CA THR A 126 -11.32 -9.19 -19.85
C THR A 126 -10.00 -8.75 -20.47
N ARG A 127 -9.22 -9.70 -20.99
CA ARG A 127 -7.99 -9.38 -21.69
C ARG A 127 -8.23 -8.54 -22.96
N GLU A 128 -9.33 -8.81 -23.68
CA GLU A 128 -9.76 -8.10 -24.89
C GLU A 128 -10.39 -6.74 -24.54
N THR A 129 -11.02 -6.65 -23.38
CA THR A 129 -11.66 -5.42 -22.88
C THR A 129 -11.12 -5.05 -21.49
N PRO A 130 -9.84 -4.68 -21.36
CA PRO A 130 -9.22 -4.42 -20.07
C PRO A 130 -9.83 -3.22 -19.31
N ALA A 131 -10.45 -2.31 -20.05
CA ALA A 131 -11.22 -1.20 -19.47
C ALA A 131 -12.60 -1.61 -18.95
N GLY A 132 -13.05 -2.85 -19.24
CA GLY A 132 -14.43 -3.29 -18.99
C GLY A 132 -15.48 -2.52 -19.79
N LEU A 133 -16.74 -2.84 -19.58
CA LEU A 133 -17.86 -2.29 -20.35
C LEU A 133 -18.59 -1.18 -19.61
N ALA A 134 -18.96 -1.41 -18.35
CA ALA A 134 -19.79 -0.48 -17.58
C ALA A 134 -19.54 -0.62 -16.08
N TRP A 135 -19.91 0.39 -15.30
CA TRP A 135 -20.06 0.30 -13.86
C TRP A 135 -21.47 -0.19 -13.53
N SER A 136 -21.55 -1.19 -12.65
CA SER A 136 -22.79 -1.68 -12.09
C SER A 136 -22.90 -1.28 -10.63
N HIS A 137 -24.03 -0.71 -10.25
CA HIS A 137 -24.29 -0.28 -8.88
C HIS A 137 -24.66 -1.48 -8.01
N VAL A 138 -24.08 -1.53 -6.82
CA VAL A 138 -24.42 -2.53 -5.80
C VAL A 138 -25.23 -1.84 -4.72
N ARG A 139 -26.53 -2.09 -4.70
CA ARG A 139 -27.46 -1.44 -3.76
C ARG A 139 -27.01 -1.63 -2.32
N SER A 140 -27.04 -0.55 -1.57
CA SER A 140 -26.77 -0.50 -0.13
C SER A 140 -27.58 0.64 0.50
N ASP A 141 -27.99 0.45 1.75
CA ASP A 141 -28.58 1.51 2.57
C ASP A 141 -27.50 2.35 3.27
N VAL A 142 -26.22 2.00 3.03
CA VAL A 142 -25.05 2.65 3.64
C VAL A 142 -24.18 3.20 2.55
N MET A 143 -23.65 4.42 2.73
CA MET A 143 -22.64 5.02 1.86
C MET A 143 -21.24 4.68 2.33
N PHE A 144 -20.32 4.57 1.38
CA PHE A 144 -18.95 4.12 1.60
C PHE A 144 -17.94 5.21 1.27
N GLN A 145 -16.74 5.10 1.86
CA GLN A 145 -15.63 6.02 1.61
C GLN A 145 -14.35 5.32 1.16
N SER A 146 -14.23 4.00 1.35
CA SER A 146 -13.05 3.22 0.94
C SER A 146 -13.47 1.82 0.53
N VAL A 147 -12.72 1.22 -0.41
CA VAL A 147 -12.89 -0.16 -0.88
C VAL A 147 -11.54 -0.84 -1.05
N SER A 148 -11.46 -2.09 -0.67
CA SER A 148 -10.30 -2.95 -0.93
C SER A 148 -10.72 -4.36 -1.29
N LEU A 149 -10.03 -4.93 -2.27
CA LEU A 149 -10.19 -6.33 -2.69
C LEU A 149 -9.07 -7.17 -2.12
N GLY A 150 -9.43 -8.26 -1.48
CA GLY A 150 -8.48 -9.26 -1.00
C GLY A 150 -7.91 -10.12 -2.13
N SER A 151 -6.88 -10.89 -1.78
CA SER A 151 -6.20 -11.80 -2.72
C SER A 151 -7.13 -12.85 -3.33
N ASP A 152 -8.17 -13.24 -2.61
CA ASP A 152 -9.16 -14.24 -3.02
C ASP A 152 -10.45 -13.60 -3.57
N GLY A 153 -10.41 -12.31 -3.90
CA GLY A 153 -11.54 -11.54 -4.44
C GLY A 153 -12.56 -11.09 -3.40
N GLU A 154 -12.24 -11.21 -2.14
CA GLU A 154 -13.05 -10.67 -1.05
C GLU A 154 -13.18 -9.15 -1.18
N VAL A 155 -14.35 -8.62 -0.93
CA VAL A 155 -14.63 -7.18 -1.03
C VAL A 155 -14.86 -6.61 0.35
N TRP A 156 -14.03 -5.67 0.71
CA TRP A 156 -14.05 -4.95 1.98
C TRP A 156 -14.25 -3.47 1.77
N LEU A 157 -15.08 -2.85 2.57
CA LEU A 157 -15.38 -1.42 2.48
C LEU A 157 -15.34 -0.78 3.86
N VAL A 158 -15.22 0.54 3.87
CA VAL A 158 -15.48 1.35 5.05
C VAL A 158 -16.64 2.29 4.75
N SER A 159 -17.65 2.29 5.63
CA SER A 159 -18.77 3.21 5.52
C SER A 159 -18.36 4.65 5.89
N GLU A 160 -19.12 5.64 5.47
CA GLU A 160 -18.91 7.04 5.88
C GLU A 160 -18.98 7.24 7.40
N GLN A 161 -19.71 6.36 8.12
CA GLN A 161 -19.77 6.34 9.58
C GLN A 161 -18.52 5.71 10.22
N GLY A 162 -17.59 5.16 9.42
CA GLY A 162 -16.34 4.56 9.88
C GLY A 162 -16.47 3.12 10.36
N HIS A 163 -17.46 2.38 9.88
CA HIS A 163 -17.60 0.94 10.13
C HIS A 163 -17.01 0.13 8.99
N ALA A 164 -16.31 -0.95 9.30
CA ALA A 164 -15.92 -1.93 8.30
C ALA A 164 -17.15 -2.72 7.84
N VAL A 165 -17.24 -2.96 6.54
CA VAL A 165 -18.30 -3.71 5.90
C VAL A 165 -17.69 -4.74 4.96
N TRP A 166 -18.12 -5.99 5.09
CA TRP A 166 -17.71 -7.08 4.21
C TRP A 166 -18.84 -7.45 3.25
N ARG A 167 -18.50 -7.64 1.98
CA ARG A 167 -19.46 -8.10 0.98
C ARG A 167 -19.43 -9.62 0.87
N GLN A 168 -20.47 -10.26 1.36
CA GLN A 168 -20.62 -11.72 1.35
C GLN A 168 -21.03 -12.24 -0.03
N GLY A 169 -20.51 -13.41 -0.41
CA GLY A 169 -20.95 -14.14 -1.59
C GLY A 169 -20.44 -13.59 -2.92
N VAL A 170 -19.38 -12.78 -2.91
CA VAL A 170 -18.69 -12.33 -4.12
C VAL A 170 -17.96 -13.53 -4.74
N SER A 171 -18.19 -13.75 -6.02
CA SER A 171 -17.54 -14.79 -6.82
C SER A 171 -17.54 -14.42 -8.30
N LEU A 172 -16.84 -15.17 -9.15
CA LEU A 172 -16.87 -14.93 -10.60
C LEU A 172 -18.28 -15.04 -11.19
N SER A 173 -19.10 -15.94 -10.66
CA SER A 173 -20.52 -16.10 -11.08
C SER A 173 -21.47 -15.10 -10.41
N CYS A 174 -21.05 -14.48 -9.31
CA CYS A 174 -21.82 -13.47 -8.58
C CYS A 174 -20.91 -12.29 -8.19
N PRO A 175 -20.43 -11.48 -9.15
CA PRO A 175 -19.45 -10.43 -8.88
C PRO A 175 -19.98 -9.29 -7.99
N ALA A 176 -21.32 -9.12 -7.95
CA ALA A 176 -21.97 -8.16 -7.04
C ALA A 176 -22.09 -8.68 -5.60
N GLY A 177 -21.85 -9.98 -5.36
CA GLY A 177 -22.11 -10.62 -4.06
C GLY A 177 -23.58 -10.64 -3.68
N GLN A 178 -23.88 -11.07 -2.45
CA GLN A 178 -25.25 -11.33 -2.00
C GLN A 178 -25.68 -10.40 -0.87
N ALA A 179 -24.87 -10.26 0.19
CA ALA A 179 -25.25 -9.50 1.39
C ALA A 179 -24.15 -8.54 1.87
N TRP A 180 -24.57 -7.48 2.53
CA TRP A 180 -23.70 -6.58 3.26
C TRP A 180 -23.63 -7.01 4.72
N VAL A 181 -22.43 -7.20 5.24
CA VAL A 181 -22.20 -7.57 6.64
C VAL A 181 -21.40 -6.46 7.27
N GLN A 182 -22.06 -5.63 8.07
CA GLN A 182 -21.38 -4.63 8.89
C GLN A 182 -20.71 -5.31 10.07
N LEU A 183 -19.46 -4.99 10.30
CA LEU A 183 -18.66 -5.58 11.36
C LEU A 183 -18.61 -4.68 12.59
N PRO A 184 -18.50 -5.27 13.80
CA PRO A 184 -18.24 -4.48 15.00
C PRO A 184 -16.98 -3.65 14.85
N SER A 185 -17.02 -2.39 15.30
CA SER A 185 -15.84 -1.53 15.40
C SER A 185 -14.87 -2.07 16.45
N PRO A 186 -13.58 -1.68 16.42
CA PRO A 186 -12.60 -2.07 17.44
C PRO A 186 -13.07 -1.73 18.86
N ASP A 187 -13.69 -0.56 19.00
CA ASP A 187 -14.37 -0.09 20.20
C ASP A 187 -15.49 0.90 19.83
N SER A 188 -16.21 1.42 20.81
CA SER A 188 -17.36 2.33 20.60
C SER A 188 -16.98 3.71 20.02
N THR A 189 -15.72 4.09 20.08
CA THR A 189 -15.22 5.42 19.66
C THR A 189 -14.40 5.38 18.38
N THR A 190 -13.87 4.20 18.02
CA THR A 190 -13.01 4.04 16.84
C THR A 190 -13.82 4.16 15.54
N ARG A 191 -13.41 5.10 14.69
CA ARG A 191 -13.91 5.27 13.33
C ARG A 191 -12.81 4.95 12.33
N LEU A 192 -13.06 3.99 11.45
CA LEU A 192 -12.14 3.62 10.38
C LEU A 192 -12.24 4.63 9.24
N LYS A 193 -11.13 4.92 8.58
CA LYS A 193 -11.07 5.78 7.38
C LYS A 193 -10.75 5.01 6.12
N SER A 194 -9.98 3.91 6.22
CA SER A 194 -9.63 3.05 5.09
C SER A 194 -9.44 1.61 5.54
N ILE A 195 -9.54 0.70 4.59
CA ILE A 195 -9.34 -0.73 4.79
C ILE A 195 -8.48 -1.26 3.64
N GLU A 196 -7.60 -2.20 3.95
CA GLU A 196 -6.73 -2.86 2.98
C GLU A 196 -6.76 -4.36 3.21
N ALA A 197 -7.07 -5.09 2.16
CA ALA A 197 -7.10 -6.55 2.15
C ALA A 197 -6.03 -7.10 1.21
N GLY A 198 -5.31 -8.10 1.64
CA GLY A 198 -4.25 -8.73 0.87
C GLY A 198 -3.85 -10.06 1.45
N ARG A 199 -2.74 -10.62 0.96
CA ARG A 199 -2.29 -11.95 1.39
C ARG A 199 -1.90 -12.02 2.86
N ALA A 200 -1.43 -10.92 3.45
CA ALA A 200 -1.11 -10.86 4.88
C ALA A 200 -2.35 -10.84 5.79
N GLY A 201 -3.50 -10.47 5.26
CA GLY A 201 -4.74 -10.34 6.01
C GLY A 201 -5.54 -9.11 5.63
N VAL A 202 -6.42 -8.68 6.53
CA VAL A 202 -7.21 -7.47 6.38
C VAL A 202 -6.83 -6.48 7.48
N PHE A 203 -6.44 -5.29 7.07
CA PHE A 203 -6.03 -4.22 7.95
C PHE A 203 -6.88 -2.99 7.73
N ALA A 204 -7.04 -2.18 8.74
CA ALA A 204 -7.76 -0.92 8.65
C ALA A 204 -6.99 0.19 9.35
N LEU A 205 -7.10 1.40 8.82
CA LEU A 205 -6.63 2.62 9.48
C LEU A 205 -7.84 3.37 10.05
N ASP A 206 -7.71 3.83 11.28
CA ASP A 206 -8.69 4.74 11.85
C ASP A 206 -8.35 6.22 11.55
N VAL A 207 -9.25 7.10 11.93
CA VAL A 207 -9.09 8.56 11.73
C VAL A 207 -7.91 9.15 12.49
N ASN A 208 -7.40 8.44 13.51
CA ASN A 208 -6.23 8.83 14.31
C ASN A 208 -4.94 8.17 13.81
N ASN A 209 -4.93 7.60 12.61
CA ASN A 209 -3.76 6.95 11.99
C ASN A 209 -3.26 5.72 12.76
N LYS A 210 -4.13 5.07 13.53
CA LYS A 210 -3.84 3.81 14.19
C LYS A 210 -4.20 2.64 13.27
N LEU A 211 -3.29 1.68 13.19
CA LEU A 211 -3.42 0.47 12.39
C LEU A 211 -4.07 -0.65 13.20
N TRP A 212 -5.08 -1.26 12.60
CA TRP A 212 -5.85 -2.36 13.14
C TRP A 212 -5.76 -3.58 12.22
N LEU A 213 -5.63 -4.77 12.79
CA LEU A 213 -5.68 -6.06 12.08
C LEU A 213 -7.00 -6.75 12.37
N ARG A 214 -7.68 -7.24 11.34
CA ARG A 214 -8.85 -8.10 11.47
C ARG A 214 -8.42 -9.52 11.81
N ALA A 215 -8.67 -9.96 13.03
CA ALA A 215 -8.27 -11.25 13.58
C ALA A 215 -9.41 -12.28 13.58
N GLY A 216 -9.05 -13.55 13.82
CA GLY A 216 -9.99 -14.66 13.91
C GLY A 216 -10.61 -15.05 12.56
N ARG A 217 -9.94 -14.74 11.46
CA ARG A 217 -10.35 -15.18 10.12
C ARG A 217 -10.09 -16.67 9.96
N ALA A 218 -11.10 -17.40 9.52
CA ALA A 218 -11.08 -18.83 9.25
C ALA A 218 -12.13 -19.17 8.18
N PRO A 219 -12.12 -20.34 7.57
CA PRO A 219 -13.15 -20.70 6.59
C PRO A 219 -14.60 -20.55 7.08
N GLN A 220 -14.83 -20.75 8.38
CA GLN A 220 -16.14 -20.57 9.02
C GLN A 220 -16.46 -19.11 9.34
N TYR A 221 -15.45 -18.25 9.46
CA TYR A 221 -15.53 -16.84 9.78
C TYR A 221 -14.61 -16.03 8.85
N PRO A 222 -14.90 -16.02 7.53
CA PRO A 222 -14.03 -15.32 6.58
C PRO A 222 -13.93 -13.82 6.86
N GLU A 223 -14.97 -13.25 7.46
CA GLU A 223 -15.00 -11.86 7.92
C GLU A 223 -14.20 -11.61 9.21
N GLY A 224 -13.72 -12.69 9.87
CA GLY A 224 -13.03 -12.62 11.16
C GLY A 224 -13.94 -12.32 12.34
N THR A 225 -13.39 -12.26 13.54
CA THR A 225 -14.18 -12.14 14.78
C THR A 225 -13.87 -10.89 15.61
N SER A 226 -12.65 -10.34 15.50
CA SER A 226 -12.22 -9.21 16.34
C SER A 226 -11.22 -8.31 15.62
N TRP A 227 -10.94 -7.14 16.22
CA TRP A 227 -9.88 -6.24 15.81
C TRP A 227 -8.74 -6.25 16.83
N LEU A 228 -7.52 -6.30 16.35
CA LEU A 228 -6.29 -6.18 17.14
C LEU A 228 -5.59 -4.88 16.79
N ALA A 229 -5.26 -4.08 17.80
CA ALA A 229 -4.42 -2.91 17.62
C ALA A 229 -3.00 -3.33 17.27
N VAL A 230 -2.42 -2.76 16.21
CA VAL A 230 -1.05 -3.06 15.76
C VAL A 230 -0.10 -1.97 16.18
N CYS A 231 -0.29 -0.75 15.69
CA CYS A 231 0.54 0.43 16.00
C CYS A 231 -0.20 1.72 15.64
N GLY A 232 0.35 2.86 16.02
CA GLY A 232 -0.08 4.19 15.59
C GLY A 232 0.86 4.79 14.54
N GLY A 233 0.53 6.01 14.08
CA GLY A 233 1.37 6.81 13.20
C GLY A 233 1.43 6.32 11.75
N VAL A 234 0.42 5.60 11.27
CA VAL A 234 0.36 5.09 9.90
C VAL A 234 -0.59 5.97 9.07
N ARG A 235 -0.04 6.71 8.11
CA ARG A 235 -0.80 7.63 7.24
C ARG A 235 -1.50 6.89 6.09
N SER A 236 -0.79 5.99 5.44
CA SER A 236 -1.26 5.20 4.30
C SER A 236 -0.69 3.78 4.38
N LEU A 237 -1.44 2.82 3.91
CA LEU A 237 -1.11 1.40 3.94
C LEU A 237 -1.35 0.79 2.57
N SER A 238 -0.57 -0.23 2.20
CA SER A 238 -0.85 -1.08 1.05
C SER A 238 -0.33 -2.50 1.29
N LEU A 239 -1.13 -3.48 0.90
CA LEU A 239 -0.83 -4.89 1.04
C LEU A 239 -0.57 -5.56 -0.30
N GLY A 240 0.40 -6.48 -0.31
CA GLY A 240 0.65 -7.36 -1.45
C GLY A 240 -0.46 -8.41 -1.61
N HIS A 241 -0.90 -8.65 -2.85
CA HIS A 241 -1.86 -9.69 -3.16
C HIS A 241 -1.18 -11.05 -3.40
N GLY A 242 0.00 -11.07 -4.01
CA GLY A 242 0.78 -12.28 -4.25
C GLY A 242 1.77 -12.63 -3.15
N THR A 243 2.18 -11.64 -2.35
CA THR A 243 3.14 -11.76 -1.25
C THR A 243 2.55 -11.21 0.04
N PRO A 244 3.01 -11.66 1.22
CA PRO A 244 2.55 -11.14 2.50
C PRO A 244 3.18 -9.77 2.84
N ASP A 245 3.59 -9.00 1.85
CA ASP A 245 4.20 -7.69 2.07
C ASP A 245 3.18 -6.67 2.54
N LEU A 246 3.57 -5.89 3.54
CA LEU A 246 2.83 -4.78 4.08
C LEU A 246 3.73 -3.55 4.07
N TRP A 247 3.32 -2.53 3.34
CA TRP A 247 4.02 -1.27 3.19
C TRP A 247 3.17 -0.12 3.69
N ALA A 248 3.82 0.85 4.28
CA ALA A 248 3.15 2.01 4.84
C ALA A 248 3.92 3.31 4.56
N VAL A 249 3.17 4.40 4.58
CA VAL A 249 3.73 5.72 4.82
C VAL A 249 3.47 6.06 6.28
N LEU A 250 4.53 6.18 7.06
CA LEU A 250 4.47 6.59 8.47
C LEU A 250 4.35 8.11 8.55
N GLU A 251 3.63 8.60 9.56
CA GLU A 251 3.46 10.04 9.77
C GLU A 251 4.79 10.73 10.01
N GLU A 252 5.56 10.18 10.93
CA GLU A 252 6.86 10.72 11.32
C GLU A 252 7.76 9.60 11.88
N VAL A 253 9.03 9.64 11.53
CA VAL A 253 10.09 8.82 12.12
C VAL A 253 11.30 9.73 12.32
N GLU A 254 11.77 9.85 13.55
CA GLU A 254 12.95 10.67 13.91
C GLU A 254 12.90 12.11 13.36
N GLY A 255 11.72 12.76 13.43
CA GLY A 255 11.52 14.13 12.93
C GLY A 255 11.31 14.24 11.41
N VAL A 256 11.31 13.12 10.68
CA VAL A 256 11.06 13.09 9.24
C VAL A 256 9.63 12.67 8.98
N SER A 257 8.83 13.54 8.35
CA SER A 257 7.43 13.28 8.05
C SER A 257 7.24 12.54 6.73
N GLY A 258 6.26 11.62 6.69
CA GLY A 258 5.90 10.89 5.48
C GLY A 258 6.96 9.89 5.03
N VAL A 259 7.40 9.03 5.92
CA VAL A 259 8.46 8.04 5.70
C VAL A 259 7.88 6.75 5.12
N LEU A 260 8.46 6.26 4.03
CA LEU A 260 8.09 4.97 3.46
C LEU A 260 8.78 3.83 4.22
N ALA A 261 7.98 2.89 4.71
CA ALA A 261 8.46 1.76 5.48
C ALA A 261 7.78 0.44 5.06
N ARG A 262 8.48 -0.68 5.29
CA ARG A 262 7.96 -2.03 5.11
C ARG A 262 7.83 -2.70 6.48
N ARG A 263 6.76 -3.46 6.69
CA ARG A 263 6.57 -4.22 7.93
C ARG A 263 7.41 -5.48 7.92
N SER A 264 8.27 -5.65 8.92
CA SER A 264 9.10 -6.86 9.11
C SER A 264 8.33 -7.96 9.84
N GLY A 265 8.77 -9.20 9.69
CA GLY A 265 8.22 -10.35 10.40
C GLY A 265 6.77 -10.71 10.09
N VAL A 266 6.23 -10.22 8.96
CA VAL A 266 4.86 -10.59 8.51
C VAL A 266 4.87 -12.02 7.99
N THR A 267 4.08 -12.88 8.64
CA THR A 267 3.91 -14.29 8.28
C THR A 267 2.44 -14.69 8.47
N PRO A 268 1.99 -15.84 7.94
CA PRO A 268 0.63 -16.34 8.21
C PRO A 268 0.32 -16.54 9.69
N ALA A 269 1.35 -16.90 10.49
CA ALA A 269 1.20 -17.07 11.95
C ALA A 269 1.28 -15.75 12.70
N SER A 270 1.92 -14.73 12.13
CA SER A 270 2.07 -13.39 12.71
C SER A 270 1.76 -12.32 11.64
N PRO A 271 0.50 -12.17 11.22
CA PRO A 271 0.15 -11.24 10.14
C PRO A 271 0.39 -9.77 10.51
N ALA A 272 0.36 -9.41 11.79
CA ALA A 272 0.69 -8.07 12.28
C ALA A 272 2.18 -7.70 12.10
N GLY A 273 3.06 -8.71 11.91
CA GLY A 273 4.49 -8.48 11.86
C GLY A 273 5.06 -7.99 13.20
N GLN A 274 6.25 -7.42 13.16
CA GLN A 274 6.99 -6.99 14.35
C GLN A 274 7.25 -5.49 14.36
N ASP A 275 8.04 -4.99 13.40
CA ASP A 275 8.49 -3.60 13.39
C ASP A 275 8.47 -3.00 11.98
N TRP A 276 8.79 -1.72 11.85
CA TRP A 276 8.87 -1.03 10.57
C TRP A 276 10.32 -0.87 10.12
N ASP A 277 10.66 -1.50 9.00
CA ASP A 277 11.91 -1.27 8.30
C ASP A 277 11.77 -0.01 7.44
N VAL A 278 12.43 1.06 7.83
CA VAL A 278 12.42 2.32 7.09
C VAL A 278 13.18 2.15 5.78
N CYS A 279 12.52 2.41 4.67
CA CYS A 279 13.08 2.19 3.35
C CYS A 279 13.55 3.48 2.67
N ILE A 280 12.72 4.53 2.69
CA ILE A 280 12.99 5.81 2.02
C ILE A 280 12.46 6.93 2.90
N GLY A 281 13.28 7.96 3.14
CA GLY A 281 12.91 9.14 3.92
C GLY A 281 11.91 10.06 3.21
N GLY A 282 11.23 10.81 3.94
CA GLY A 282 10.31 11.91 3.90
C GLY A 282 9.51 12.32 2.66
N GLY A 283 8.37 12.95 2.96
CA GLY A 283 7.53 13.64 1.96
C GLY A 283 6.50 12.76 1.25
N TRP A 284 6.44 11.46 1.52
CA TRP A 284 5.46 10.56 0.92
C TRP A 284 4.07 10.75 1.54
N LYS A 285 3.04 10.67 0.71
CA LYS A 285 1.63 10.78 1.14
C LYS A 285 0.90 9.45 1.07
N GLN A 286 1.22 8.64 0.08
CA GLN A 286 0.54 7.38 -0.19
C GLN A 286 1.54 6.35 -0.74
N VAL A 287 1.26 5.08 -0.48
CA VAL A 287 1.96 3.93 -1.04
C VAL A 287 0.95 2.99 -1.68
N THR A 288 1.33 2.40 -2.80
CA THR A 288 0.60 1.29 -3.43
C THR A 288 1.61 0.26 -3.89
N ILE A 289 1.37 -1.00 -3.55
CA ILE A 289 2.19 -2.13 -4.00
C ILE A 289 1.33 -3.09 -4.82
N ARG A 290 1.96 -3.70 -5.83
CA ARG A 290 1.38 -4.81 -6.57
C ARG A 290 2.37 -5.97 -6.60
N ALA A 291 1.88 -7.18 -6.45
CA ALA A 291 2.69 -8.36 -6.74
C ALA A 291 2.83 -8.50 -8.27
N TRP A 292 4.06 -8.66 -8.73
CA TRP A 292 4.31 -9.16 -10.08
C TRP A 292 4.27 -10.68 -9.98
N THR A 293 3.30 -11.32 -10.59
CA THR A 293 3.39 -12.74 -10.89
C THR A 293 4.39 -12.88 -12.04
N LYS A 294 5.46 -13.65 -11.78
CA LYS A 294 6.40 -14.07 -12.83
C LYS A 294 5.72 -15.00 -13.80
#